data_e45806ef424515950e74f4ca8733ca11
#
_entry.id   e45806ef424515950e74f4ca8733ca11
#
_cell.length_a   1.000
_cell.length_b   1.000
_cell.length_c   1.000
_cell.angle_alpha   90.00
_cell.angle_beta   90.00
_cell.angle_gamma   90.00
#
_symmetry.space_group_name_H-M   'P 1'
#
loop_
_entity.id
_entity.type
_entity.pdbx_description
1 polymer ?
#
loop_
_entity_poly.entity_id
_entity_poly.type
_entity_poly.pdbx_seq_one_letter_code
_entity_poly.pdbx_strand_id
1 'polypeptide(L)'
;MWFIFPQIAGLGQSSMSIRFAVASLDEAEAYLAHPVLGARLRECAQLTLEVEGKTARDIFGGIDEMKFRSSMTLFTRAASDEDLFQRCIDRYFAGASDPATLAKLQGQNSIS
;
A
#
# COMPACT_ATOMS: atom_id res chain seq x y z
N MET A 1 -2.46 4.83 10.45
CA MET A 1 -2.51 4.18 9.12
C MET A 1 -1.21 4.32 8.35
N TRP A 2 -0.70 5.53 8.13
CA TRP A 2 0.54 5.73 7.35
C TRP A 2 1.79 5.10 7.98
N PHE A 3 1.81 4.92 9.29
CA PHE A 3 2.91 4.26 9.99
C PHE A 3 3.05 2.78 9.60
N ILE A 4 1.94 2.17 9.19
CA ILE A 4 1.85 0.74 8.89
C ILE A 4 1.69 0.52 7.40
N PHE A 5 0.84 1.34 6.75
CA PHE A 5 0.52 1.23 5.33
C PHE A 5 0.84 2.56 4.62
N PRO A 6 2.12 2.82 4.33
CA PRO A 6 2.50 4.07 3.65
C PRO A 6 2.03 4.10 2.20
N GLN A 7 1.82 5.31 1.68
CA GLN A 7 1.39 5.57 0.31
C GLN A 7 2.53 6.18 -0.49
N ILE A 8 2.42 6.10 -1.84
CA ILE A 8 3.34 6.83 -2.71
C ILE A 8 3.14 8.35 -2.53
N ALA A 9 4.22 9.11 -2.63
CA ALA A 9 4.18 10.57 -2.48
C ALA A 9 3.28 11.21 -3.54
N GLY A 10 2.55 12.24 -3.15
CA GLY A 10 1.69 13.00 -4.03
C GLY A 10 0.22 12.60 -4.00
N LEU A 11 -0.16 11.54 -3.29
CA LEU A 11 -1.56 11.13 -3.17
C LEU A 11 -2.27 11.85 -2.03
N GLY A 12 -1.59 12.04 -0.89
CA GLY A 12 -2.16 12.69 0.27
C GLY A 12 -1.71 14.15 0.34
N GLN A 13 -2.54 14.99 0.96
CA GLN A 13 -2.25 16.42 1.08
C GLN A 13 -2.04 16.88 2.53
N SER A 14 -2.33 16.02 3.51
CA SER A 14 -2.08 16.35 4.91
C SER A 14 -0.58 16.32 5.21
N SER A 15 -0.17 17.06 6.24
CA SER A 15 1.24 17.04 6.66
C SER A 15 1.71 15.65 7.06
N MET A 16 0.83 14.83 7.62
CA MET A 16 1.16 13.46 8.00
C MET A 16 1.37 12.57 6.77
N SER A 17 0.52 12.68 5.74
CA SER A 17 0.70 11.89 4.53
C SER A 17 1.96 12.30 3.78
N ILE A 18 2.32 13.57 3.78
CA ILE A 18 3.57 14.06 3.16
C ILE A 18 4.78 13.49 3.93
N ARG A 19 4.72 13.53 5.25
CA ARG A 19 5.84 13.11 6.10
C ARG A 19 6.15 11.61 6.00
N PHE A 20 5.11 10.78 5.87
CA PHE A 20 5.27 9.33 5.86
C PHE A 20 5.14 8.72 4.48
N ALA A 21 5.04 9.54 3.43
CA ALA A 21 4.91 9.05 2.08
C ALA A 21 6.21 8.40 1.59
N VAL A 22 6.05 7.40 0.73
CA VAL A 22 7.15 6.73 0.05
C VAL A 22 7.38 7.46 -1.27
N ALA A 23 8.61 7.92 -1.52
CA ALA A 23 8.90 8.79 -2.66
C ALA A 23 8.93 8.06 -4.00
N SER A 24 9.30 6.78 -4.01
CA SER A 24 9.51 6.03 -5.25
C SER A 24 9.34 4.53 -5.03
N LEU A 25 9.34 3.77 -6.12
CA LEU A 25 9.32 2.31 -6.06
C LEU A 25 10.58 1.77 -5.37
N ASP A 26 11.74 2.37 -5.62
CA ASP A 26 12.99 1.98 -4.97
C ASP A 26 12.90 2.15 -3.46
N GLU A 27 12.29 3.23 -2.99
CA GLU A 27 12.10 3.46 -1.57
C GLU A 27 11.09 2.46 -0.97
N ALA A 28 10.06 2.08 -1.74
CA ALA A 28 9.14 1.04 -1.31
C ALA A 28 9.85 -0.31 -1.16
N GLU A 29 10.75 -0.64 -2.07
CA GLU A 29 11.55 -1.86 -1.98
C GLU A 29 12.47 -1.82 -0.76
N ALA A 30 13.09 -0.69 -0.49
CA ALA A 30 13.93 -0.51 0.70
C ALA A 30 13.12 -0.64 2.00
N TYR A 31 11.90 -0.13 2.00
CA TYR A 31 10.98 -0.27 3.14
C TYR A 31 10.69 -1.75 3.42
N LEU A 32 10.39 -2.52 2.38
CA LEU A 32 10.13 -3.96 2.51
C LEU A 32 11.36 -4.73 2.99
N ALA A 33 12.54 -4.30 2.59
CA ALA A 33 13.80 -4.93 2.99
C ALA A 33 14.21 -4.58 4.43
N HIS A 34 13.62 -3.54 5.01
CA HIS A 34 13.92 -3.15 6.39
C HIS A 34 13.43 -4.22 7.36
N PRO A 35 14.29 -4.73 8.27
CA PRO A 35 13.94 -5.89 9.11
C PRO A 35 12.76 -5.65 10.06
N VAL A 36 12.52 -4.42 10.48
CA VAL A 36 11.40 -4.09 11.37
C VAL A 36 10.21 -3.59 10.56
N LEU A 37 10.40 -2.61 9.68
CA LEU A 37 9.31 -1.99 8.94
C LEU A 37 8.66 -2.95 7.95
N GLY A 38 9.48 -3.70 7.21
CA GLY A 38 8.99 -4.68 6.25
C GLY A 38 8.24 -5.83 6.94
N ALA A 39 8.78 -6.33 8.04
CA ALA A 39 8.14 -7.39 8.80
C ALA A 39 6.80 -6.95 9.37
N ARG A 40 6.74 -5.73 9.91
CA ARG A 40 5.50 -5.16 10.46
C ARG A 40 4.43 -4.97 9.39
N LEU A 41 4.83 -4.46 8.23
CA LEU A 41 3.93 -4.27 7.10
C LEU A 41 3.32 -5.61 6.67
N ARG A 42 4.15 -6.63 6.50
CA ARG A 42 3.68 -7.96 6.10
C ARG A 42 2.76 -8.59 7.14
N GLU A 43 3.11 -8.47 8.41
CA GLU A 43 2.29 -8.98 9.50
C GLU A 43 0.91 -8.31 9.51
N CYS A 44 0.85 -6.99 9.39
CA CYS A 44 -0.41 -6.26 9.39
C CYS A 44 -1.25 -6.58 8.16
N ALA A 45 -0.63 -6.73 6.99
CA ALA A 45 -1.33 -7.14 5.77
C ALA A 45 -1.90 -8.55 5.93
N GLN A 46 -1.13 -9.47 6.50
CA GLN A 46 -1.58 -10.84 6.73
C GLN A 46 -2.75 -10.89 7.71
N LEU A 47 -2.68 -10.14 8.81
CA LEU A 47 -3.76 -10.06 9.78
C LEU A 47 -5.03 -9.49 9.15
N THR A 48 -4.90 -8.47 8.32
CA THR A 48 -6.04 -7.89 7.60
C THR A 48 -6.65 -8.93 6.66
N LEU A 49 -5.82 -9.69 5.97
CA LEU A 49 -6.27 -10.72 5.04
C LEU A 49 -7.06 -11.83 5.75
N GLU A 50 -6.73 -12.12 7.00
CA GLU A 50 -7.36 -13.16 7.80
C GLU A 50 -8.71 -12.76 8.40
N VAL A 51 -9.07 -11.48 8.39
CA VAL A 51 -10.37 -11.02 8.89
C VAL A 51 -11.47 -11.50 7.96
N GLU A 52 -12.47 -12.18 8.52
CA GLU A 52 -13.58 -12.73 7.74
C GLU A 52 -14.86 -11.92 7.95
N GLY A 53 -15.73 -11.90 6.93
CA GLY A 53 -17.06 -11.31 7.02
C GLY A 53 -17.09 -9.79 7.11
N LYS A 54 -15.98 -9.10 6.84
CA LYS A 54 -15.91 -7.64 6.89
C LYS A 54 -15.32 -7.08 5.60
N THR A 55 -15.79 -5.88 5.24
CA THR A 55 -15.19 -5.12 4.13
C THR A 55 -14.01 -4.31 4.64
N ALA A 56 -13.21 -3.77 3.73
CA ALA A 56 -12.13 -2.86 4.11
C ALA A 56 -12.68 -1.62 4.83
N ARG A 57 -13.85 -1.14 4.40
CA ARG A 57 -14.52 -0.01 5.05
C ARG A 57 -14.93 -0.34 6.49
N ASP A 58 -15.38 -1.57 6.74
CA ASP A 58 -15.73 -2.01 8.11
C ASP A 58 -14.52 -2.03 9.02
N ILE A 59 -13.35 -2.38 8.48
CA ILE A 59 -12.12 -2.50 9.27
C ILE A 59 -11.48 -1.14 9.49
N PHE A 60 -11.36 -0.32 8.44
CA PHE A 60 -10.55 0.89 8.46
C PHE A 60 -11.35 2.20 8.44
N GLY A 61 -12.62 2.18 8.01
CA GLY A 61 -13.37 3.38 7.71
C GLY A 61 -13.11 3.87 6.29
N GLY A 62 -13.92 4.81 5.82
CA GLY A 62 -13.94 5.20 4.41
C GLY A 62 -12.63 5.79 3.89
N ILE A 63 -12.00 6.67 4.67
CA ILE A 63 -10.75 7.32 4.26
C ILE A 63 -9.59 6.35 4.30
N ASP A 64 -9.48 5.56 5.36
CA ASP A 64 -8.39 4.62 5.54
C ASP A 64 -8.49 3.41 4.62
N GLU A 65 -9.71 3.08 4.18
CA GLU A 65 -9.92 2.07 3.13
C GLU A 65 -9.14 2.43 1.86
N MET A 66 -9.22 3.69 1.44
CA MET A 66 -8.51 4.18 0.25
C MET A 66 -7.00 4.16 0.45
N LYS A 67 -6.54 4.52 1.63
CA LYS A 67 -5.11 4.49 1.98
C LYS A 67 -4.57 3.07 1.98
N PHE A 68 -5.33 2.13 2.50
CA PHE A 68 -4.95 0.73 2.48
C PHE A 68 -4.83 0.22 1.04
N ARG A 69 -5.80 0.53 0.18
CA ARG A 69 -5.77 0.15 -1.22
C ARG A 69 -4.55 0.72 -1.94
N SER A 70 -4.26 2.01 -1.73
CA SER A 70 -3.09 2.67 -2.30
C SER A 70 -1.79 2.00 -1.85
N SER A 71 -1.69 1.71 -0.56
CA SER A 71 -0.52 1.06 0.01
C SER A 71 -0.32 -0.35 -0.57
N MET A 72 -1.37 -1.15 -0.62
CA MET A 72 -1.28 -2.51 -1.16
C MET A 72 -0.90 -2.49 -2.64
N THR A 73 -1.39 -1.52 -3.41
CA THR A 73 -1.03 -1.34 -4.81
C THR A 73 0.48 -1.03 -4.95
N LEU A 74 0.99 -0.11 -4.13
CA LEU A 74 2.40 0.25 -4.11
C LEU A 74 3.29 -0.96 -3.84
N PHE A 75 2.99 -1.71 -2.77
CA PHE A 75 3.84 -2.82 -2.35
C PHE A 75 3.67 -4.06 -3.21
N THR A 76 2.55 -4.24 -3.89
CA THR A 76 2.42 -5.27 -4.93
C THR A 76 3.42 -5.02 -6.05
N ARG A 77 3.65 -3.77 -6.42
CA ARG A 77 4.64 -3.42 -7.45
C ARG A 77 6.07 -3.55 -6.94
N ALA A 78 6.31 -3.23 -5.67
CA ALA A 78 7.64 -3.31 -5.07
C ALA A 78 8.08 -4.76 -4.80
N ALA A 79 7.14 -5.64 -4.49
CA ALA A 79 7.41 -7.03 -4.11
C ALA A 79 6.85 -7.98 -5.16
N SER A 80 7.47 -8.02 -6.33
CA SER A 80 7.00 -8.85 -7.44
C SER A 80 7.13 -10.35 -7.18
N ASP A 81 7.91 -10.74 -6.19
CA ASP A 81 8.16 -12.14 -5.82
C ASP A 81 7.23 -12.67 -4.73
N GLU A 82 6.35 -11.83 -4.19
CA GLU A 82 5.37 -12.28 -3.19
C GLU A 82 3.97 -11.78 -3.54
N ASP A 83 2.95 -12.58 -3.22
CA ASP A 83 1.57 -12.30 -3.60
C ASP A 83 0.71 -11.73 -2.46
N LEU A 84 1.28 -11.54 -1.28
CA LEU A 84 0.54 -11.10 -0.09
C LEU A 84 -0.27 -9.83 -0.33
N PHE A 85 0.36 -8.82 -0.90
CA PHE A 85 -0.29 -7.52 -1.10
C PHE A 85 -1.35 -7.58 -2.19
N GLN A 86 -1.11 -8.35 -3.25
CA GLN A 86 -2.11 -8.58 -4.29
C GLN A 86 -3.31 -9.34 -3.73
N ARG A 87 -3.09 -10.29 -2.84
CA ARG A 87 -4.18 -11.04 -2.21
C ARG A 87 -5.09 -10.12 -1.39
N CYS A 88 -4.52 -9.10 -0.74
CA CYS A 88 -5.32 -8.10 -0.05
C CYS A 88 -6.19 -7.30 -1.02
N ILE A 89 -5.64 -6.92 -2.18
CA ILE A 89 -6.39 -6.22 -3.23
C ILE A 89 -7.49 -7.11 -3.77
N ASP A 90 -7.19 -8.38 -4.03
CA ASP A 90 -8.16 -9.34 -4.54
C ASP A 90 -9.33 -9.53 -3.57
N ARG A 91 -9.01 -9.64 -2.28
CA ARG A 91 -10.03 -9.89 -1.25
C ARG A 91 -10.95 -8.69 -1.02
N TYR A 92 -10.38 -7.50 -0.89
CA TYR A 92 -11.12 -6.33 -0.43
C TYR A 92 -11.56 -5.38 -1.54
N PHE A 93 -10.95 -5.48 -2.72
CA PHE A 93 -11.19 -4.55 -3.82
C PHE A 93 -11.44 -5.25 -5.15
N ALA A 94 -11.79 -6.54 -5.09
CA ALA A 94 -12.09 -7.36 -6.28
C ALA A 94 -10.95 -7.34 -7.32
N GLY A 95 -9.72 -7.26 -6.85
CA GLY A 95 -8.54 -7.24 -7.72
C GLY A 95 -8.22 -5.89 -8.34
N ALA A 96 -8.98 -4.85 -8.01
CA ALA A 96 -8.79 -3.53 -8.63
C ALA A 96 -7.75 -2.72 -7.87
N SER A 97 -6.58 -2.55 -8.48
CA SER A 97 -5.51 -1.71 -7.94
C SER A 97 -5.91 -0.23 -7.94
N ASP A 98 -5.24 0.58 -7.10
CA ASP A 98 -5.51 2.01 -7.04
C ASP A 98 -4.94 2.71 -8.27
N PRO A 99 -5.79 3.30 -9.13
CA PRO A 99 -5.30 3.93 -10.37
C PRO A 99 -4.39 5.13 -10.13
N ALA A 100 -4.62 5.90 -9.06
CA ALA A 100 -3.78 7.06 -8.77
C ALA A 100 -2.36 6.64 -8.39
N THR A 101 -2.20 5.56 -7.64
CA THR A 101 -0.89 5.00 -7.29
C THR A 101 -0.17 4.51 -8.55
N LEU A 102 -0.86 3.77 -9.41
CA LEU A 102 -0.29 3.27 -10.65
C LEU A 102 0.16 4.41 -11.55
N ALA A 103 -0.64 5.47 -11.65
CA ALA A 103 -0.30 6.64 -12.44
C ALA A 103 0.98 7.33 -11.92
N LYS A 104 1.13 7.45 -10.60
CA LYS A 104 2.33 8.03 -10.00
C LYS A 104 3.58 7.18 -10.28
N LEU A 105 3.47 5.87 -10.16
CA LEU A 105 4.59 4.96 -10.43
C LEU A 105 4.95 4.96 -11.92
N GLN A 106 3.96 4.99 -12.79
CA GLN A 106 4.17 5.04 -14.23
C GLN A 106 4.85 6.35 -14.65
N GLY A 107 4.46 7.47 -14.02
CA GLY A 107 5.11 8.74 -14.27
C GLY A 107 6.59 8.74 -13.90
N GLN A 108 6.97 8.05 -12.83
CA GLN A 108 8.37 7.90 -12.43
C GLN A 108 9.16 7.09 -13.45
N ASN A 109 8.53 6.07 -14.05
CA ASN A 109 9.19 5.21 -15.03
C ASN A 109 9.31 5.84 -16.40
N SER A 110 8.46 6.82 -16.74
CA SER A 110 8.43 7.41 -18.06
C SER A 110 9.54 8.42 -18.33
N ILE A 111 10.36 8.72 -17.33
CA ILE A 111 11.44 9.72 -17.44
C ILE A 111 12.74 9.11 -17.99
N SER A 112 12.83 7.83 -18.03
CA SER A 112 14.03 7.14 -18.49
C SER A 112 14.30 7.32 -19.99
#